data_8ae22f3a5ae2dd4f3ae1c3428237a815
#
_entry.id   8ae22f3a5ae2dd4f3ae1c3428237a815
#
_cell.length_a   1.000
_cell.length_b   1.000
_cell.length_c   1.000
_cell.angle_alpha   90.00
_cell.angle_beta   90.00
_cell.angle_gamma   90.00
#
_symmetry.space_group_name_H-M   'P 1'
#
loop_
_entity.id
_entity.type
_entity.pdbx_description
1 polymer ?
#
loop_
_entity_poly.entity_id
_entity_poly.type
_entity_poly.pdbx_seq_one_letter_code
_entity_poly.pdbx_strand_id
1 'polypeptide(L)'
;MTEIDYKKVTGLVHSTESFGSVDGPGIRFIVFMQGCKMRCQYCHNPDTWAMETNNSKERTVEDVLNEALQYRHFWGKKGGITVSGGEALLQIEFVTALFTEAKKLGIHCTLDTCALPFRNKPEYLVVFDKLLEVTDLVLLDIKEINEKQHIIMTLSLIHI
;
A
#
# COMPACT_ATOMS: atom_id res chain seq x y z
N MET A 1 18.67 2.45 -22.48
CA MET A 1 17.56 2.09 -21.57
C MET A 1 16.93 3.40 -21.14
N THR A 2 15.68 3.65 -21.49
CA THR A 2 14.96 4.86 -21.05
C THR A 2 14.80 4.79 -19.55
N GLU A 3 15.26 5.82 -18.85
CA GLU A 3 15.08 5.97 -17.41
C GLU A 3 13.59 6.03 -17.09
N ILE A 4 13.14 5.20 -16.14
CA ILE A 4 11.73 5.16 -15.75
C ILE A 4 11.40 6.45 -15.01
N ASP A 5 10.48 7.24 -15.53
CA ASP A 5 9.92 8.39 -14.84
C ASP A 5 8.88 7.91 -13.81
N TYR A 6 9.33 7.61 -12.61
CA TYR A 6 8.47 7.11 -11.52
C TYR A 6 7.30 8.03 -11.18
N LYS A 7 7.41 9.34 -11.42
CA LYS A 7 6.34 10.30 -11.15
C LYS A 7 5.09 10.07 -11.98
N LYS A 8 5.26 9.48 -13.17
CA LYS A 8 4.16 9.19 -14.12
C LYS A 8 3.53 7.82 -13.94
N VAL A 9 4.10 6.98 -13.07
CA VAL A 9 3.48 5.68 -12.78
C VAL A 9 2.11 5.94 -12.13
N THR A 10 1.09 5.21 -12.59
CA THR A 10 -0.29 5.35 -12.11
C THR A 10 -0.71 4.18 -11.25
N GLY A 11 -1.65 4.44 -10.34
CA GLY A 11 -2.31 3.43 -9.53
C GLY A 11 -3.75 3.80 -9.25
N LEU A 12 -4.58 2.79 -9.02
CA LEU A 12 -5.98 2.97 -8.60
C LEU A 12 -6.03 3.26 -7.11
N VAL A 13 -6.28 4.52 -6.76
CA VAL A 13 -6.42 4.99 -5.38
C VAL A 13 -7.89 5.08 -5.03
N HIS A 14 -8.30 4.43 -3.94
CA HIS A 14 -9.64 4.55 -3.39
C HIS A 14 -9.84 5.90 -2.70
N SER A 15 -8.98 6.20 -1.75
CA SER A 15 -9.05 7.43 -0.94
C SER A 15 -7.70 7.74 -0.28
N THR A 16 -7.61 8.93 0.32
CA THR A 16 -6.48 9.36 1.13
C THR A 16 -6.96 9.88 2.48
N GLU A 17 -6.13 9.73 3.51
CA GLU A 17 -6.35 10.25 4.86
C GLU A 17 -5.11 11.04 5.30
N SER A 18 -5.32 12.28 5.75
CA SER A 18 -4.21 13.21 6.00
C SER A 18 -3.61 13.11 7.41
N PHE A 19 -4.34 12.54 8.37
CA PHE A 19 -3.99 12.56 9.80
C PHE A 19 -4.08 11.18 10.45
N GLY A 20 -3.72 10.11 9.74
CA GLY A 20 -3.65 8.77 10.30
C GLY A 20 -2.70 8.70 11.49
N SER A 21 -3.12 8.06 12.57
CA SER A 21 -2.36 7.94 13.81
C SER A 21 -2.12 6.51 14.27
N VAL A 22 -2.71 5.52 13.56
CA VAL A 22 -2.64 4.10 13.92
C VAL A 22 -1.93 3.24 12.86
N ASP A 23 -1.64 3.80 11.70
CA ASP A 23 -1.09 3.10 10.54
C ASP A 23 0.42 3.29 10.41
N GLY A 24 1.12 3.30 11.54
CA GLY A 24 2.56 3.46 11.62
C GLY A 24 2.97 4.59 12.59
N PRO A 25 4.28 4.90 12.67
CA PRO A 25 4.78 5.86 13.65
C PRO A 25 4.45 7.31 13.27
N GLY A 26 4.06 8.12 14.25
CA GLY A 26 3.74 9.55 14.09
C GLY A 26 2.43 9.80 13.36
N ILE A 27 2.26 11.01 12.87
CA ILE A 27 1.12 11.37 12.01
C ILE A 27 1.45 11.01 10.57
N ARG A 28 0.51 10.41 9.87
CA ARG A 28 0.74 9.85 8.54
C ARG A 28 -0.27 10.35 7.51
N PHE A 29 0.22 10.50 6.30
CA PHE A 29 -0.63 10.54 5.14
C PHE A 29 -0.84 9.11 4.65
N ILE A 30 -2.09 8.65 4.63
CA ILE A 30 -2.43 7.28 4.25
C ILE A 30 -3.01 7.28 2.84
N VAL A 31 -2.53 6.38 2.02
CA VAL A 31 -3.05 6.12 0.66
C VAL A 31 -3.73 4.76 0.68
N PHE A 32 -5.05 4.75 0.56
CA PHE A 32 -5.83 3.52 0.46
C PHE A 32 -5.94 3.09 -1.00
N MET A 33 -5.31 1.96 -1.32
CA MET A 33 -5.35 1.39 -2.67
C MET A 33 -6.68 0.69 -2.94
N GLN A 34 -7.12 0.74 -4.19
CA GLN A 34 -8.29 -0.01 -4.65
C GLN A 34 -7.89 -1.43 -5.01
N GLY A 35 -8.75 -2.39 -4.67
CA GLY A 35 -8.62 -3.80 -5.02
C GLY A 35 -8.16 -4.67 -3.85
N CYS A 36 -8.92 -5.72 -3.54
CA CYS A 36 -8.53 -6.79 -2.64
C CYS A 36 -9.21 -8.09 -3.05
N LYS A 37 -8.47 -9.19 -3.08
CA LYS A 37 -9.03 -10.51 -3.41
C LYS A 37 -9.58 -11.26 -2.19
N MET A 38 -9.30 -10.77 -0.98
CA MET A 38 -9.92 -11.29 0.25
C MET A 38 -11.30 -10.68 0.47
N ARG A 39 -12.10 -11.37 1.31
CA ARG A 39 -13.43 -10.94 1.76
C ARG A 39 -13.54 -11.15 3.27
N CYS A 40 -12.56 -10.59 4.00
CA CYS A 40 -12.48 -10.76 5.44
C CYS A 40 -13.76 -10.31 6.12
N GLN A 41 -14.34 -11.16 6.99
CA GLN A 41 -15.59 -10.87 7.69
C GLN A 41 -15.51 -9.63 8.60
N TYR A 42 -14.29 -9.27 9.03
CA TYR A 42 -14.00 -8.10 9.88
C TYR A 42 -13.29 -6.98 9.11
N CYS A 43 -13.47 -6.91 7.79
CA CYS A 43 -12.83 -5.87 6.99
C CYS A 43 -13.34 -4.48 7.40
N HIS A 44 -12.42 -3.58 7.70
CA HIS A 44 -12.74 -2.17 8.02
C HIS A 44 -13.03 -1.33 6.77
N ASN A 45 -12.60 -1.80 5.60
CA ASN A 45 -12.67 -1.02 4.36
C ASN A 45 -13.22 -1.85 3.18
N PRO A 46 -14.46 -2.39 3.28
CA PRO A 46 -15.01 -3.28 2.27
C PRO A 46 -15.21 -2.61 0.90
N ASP A 47 -15.30 -1.28 0.85
CA ASP A 47 -15.42 -0.52 -0.39
C ASP A 47 -14.19 -0.65 -1.30
N THR A 48 -13.04 -1.05 -0.73
CA THR A 48 -11.81 -1.31 -1.48
C THR A 48 -11.76 -2.72 -2.09
N TRP A 49 -12.73 -3.58 -1.89
CA TRP A 49 -12.68 -4.97 -2.37
C TRP A 49 -12.71 -5.11 -3.89
N ALA A 50 -13.55 -4.32 -4.56
CA ALA A 50 -13.64 -4.39 -6.01
C ALA A 50 -12.32 -4.00 -6.65
N MET A 51 -11.94 -4.69 -7.73
CA MET A 51 -10.68 -4.38 -8.42
C MET A 51 -10.73 -3.01 -9.09
N GLU A 52 -11.91 -2.57 -9.52
CA GLU A 52 -12.20 -1.26 -10.08
C GLU A 52 -13.60 -0.84 -9.64
N THR A 53 -13.80 0.44 -9.40
CA THR A 53 -15.10 1.04 -9.09
C THR A 53 -15.19 2.43 -9.71
N ASN A 54 -16.44 2.95 -9.85
CA ASN A 54 -16.63 4.36 -10.27
C ASN A 54 -16.07 5.36 -9.25
N ASN A 55 -15.79 4.94 -8.03
CA ASN A 55 -15.24 5.78 -6.95
C ASN A 55 -13.71 5.74 -6.90
N SER A 56 -13.07 4.69 -7.43
CA SER A 56 -11.61 4.64 -7.52
C SER A 56 -11.12 5.59 -8.60
N LYS A 57 -10.01 6.25 -8.33
CA LYS A 57 -9.39 7.18 -9.26
C LYS A 57 -8.01 6.68 -9.65
N GLU A 58 -7.75 6.63 -10.95
CA GLU A 58 -6.39 6.48 -11.43
C GLU A 58 -5.63 7.77 -11.10
N ARG A 59 -4.54 7.65 -10.35
CA ARG A 59 -3.70 8.78 -9.92
C ARG A 59 -2.25 8.50 -10.20
N THR A 60 -1.52 9.53 -10.60
CA THR A 60 -0.06 9.45 -10.75
C THR A 60 0.62 9.50 -9.39
N VAL A 61 1.84 9.00 -9.32
CA VAL A 61 2.72 9.17 -8.14
C VAL A 61 2.90 10.65 -7.82
N GLU A 62 3.07 11.50 -8.84
CA GLU A 62 3.24 12.94 -8.66
C GLU A 62 2.02 13.57 -7.99
N ASP A 63 0.80 13.23 -8.42
CA ASP A 63 -0.44 13.75 -7.83
C ASP A 63 -0.57 13.37 -6.35
N VAL A 64 -0.35 12.08 -6.04
CA VAL A 64 -0.44 11.58 -4.67
C VAL A 64 0.62 12.21 -3.78
N LEU A 65 1.85 12.31 -4.27
CA LEU A 65 2.95 12.89 -3.50
C LEU A 65 2.75 14.40 -3.26
N ASN A 66 2.29 15.14 -4.27
CA ASN A 66 1.98 16.56 -4.13
C ASN A 66 0.88 16.82 -3.10
N GLU A 67 -0.18 15.98 -3.07
CA GLU A 67 -1.19 16.06 -2.03
C GLU A 67 -0.61 15.76 -0.65
N ALA A 68 0.15 14.69 -0.50
CA ALA A 68 0.77 14.31 0.76
C ALA A 68 1.68 15.41 1.33
N LEU A 69 2.46 16.06 0.48
CA LEU A 69 3.40 17.12 0.86
C LEU A 69 2.72 18.36 1.47
N GLN A 70 1.43 18.60 1.18
CA GLN A 70 0.67 19.70 1.80
C GLN A 70 0.56 19.51 3.32
N TYR A 71 0.61 18.26 3.79
CA TYR A 71 0.47 17.89 5.19
C TYR A 71 1.80 17.59 5.89
N ARG A 72 2.93 17.71 5.18
CA ARG A 72 4.26 17.32 5.67
C ARG A 72 4.63 17.94 7.02
N HIS A 73 4.23 19.17 7.28
CA HIS A 73 4.55 19.89 8.52
C HIS A 73 3.86 19.30 9.76
N PHE A 74 2.82 18.48 9.59
CA PHE A 74 2.15 17.77 10.68
C PHE A 74 2.82 16.44 11.05
N TRP A 75 3.68 15.89 10.19
CA TRP A 75 4.26 14.56 10.41
C TRP A 75 5.31 14.50 11.53
N GLY A 76 5.87 15.65 11.91
CA GLY A 76 6.95 15.73 12.89
C GLY A 76 8.18 14.92 12.43
N LYS A 77 8.88 14.34 13.41
CA LYS A 77 10.13 13.58 13.12
C LYS A 77 9.88 12.11 12.75
N LYS A 78 8.72 11.57 13.06
CA LYS A 78 8.43 10.11 12.91
C LYS A 78 7.36 9.80 11.86
N GLY A 79 6.58 10.78 11.46
CA GLY A 79 5.50 10.59 10.50
C GLY A 79 5.99 10.46 9.06
N GLY A 80 5.06 10.26 8.15
CA GLY A 80 5.38 10.07 6.73
C GLY A 80 4.19 9.57 5.94
N ILE A 81 4.44 8.70 4.96
CA ILE A 81 3.40 8.11 4.10
C ILE A 81 3.21 6.64 4.46
N THR A 82 1.95 6.21 4.54
CA THR A 82 1.56 4.80 4.61
C THR A 82 0.74 4.46 3.37
N VAL A 83 1.05 3.34 2.74
CA VAL A 83 0.18 2.74 1.72
C VAL A 83 -0.50 1.53 2.32
N SER A 84 -1.82 1.53 2.27
CA SER A 84 -2.73 0.53 2.83
C SER A 84 -3.91 0.31 1.86
N GLY A 85 -5.10 0.02 2.34
CA GLY A 85 -6.35 0.00 1.56
C GLY A 85 -6.93 -1.38 1.41
N GLY A 86 -7.18 -1.82 0.19
CA GLY A 86 -7.55 -3.18 -0.12
C GLY A 86 -6.38 -4.13 0.13
N GLU A 87 -5.52 -4.26 -0.87
CA GLU A 87 -4.21 -4.93 -0.74
C GLU A 87 -3.17 -4.18 -1.58
N ALA A 88 -2.28 -3.50 -0.90
CA ALA A 88 -1.28 -2.62 -1.52
C ALA A 88 -0.38 -3.36 -2.54
N LEU A 89 0.01 -4.60 -2.25
CA LEU A 89 0.88 -5.39 -3.14
C LEU A 89 0.23 -5.81 -4.46
N LEU A 90 -1.09 -5.64 -4.64
CA LEU A 90 -1.73 -5.82 -5.94
C LEU A 90 -1.30 -4.75 -6.95
N GLN A 91 -0.79 -3.63 -6.46
CA GLN A 91 -0.30 -2.50 -7.26
C GLN A 91 1.16 -2.17 -6.91
N ILE A 92 1.98 -3.21 -6.78
CA ILE A 92 3.36 -3.14 -6.28
C ILE A 92 4.24 -2.14 -7.04
N GLU A 93 4.05 -2.00 -8.35
CA GLU A 93 4.80 -1.07 -9.18
C GLU A 93 4.51 0.40 -8.78
N PHE A 94 3.23 0.72 -8.56
CA PHE A 94 2.85 2.06 -8.11
C PHE A 94 3.39 2.35 -6.70
N VAL A 95 3.26 1.40 -5.77
CA VAL A 95 3.75 1.55 -4.40
C VAL A 95 5.27 1.75 -4.39
N THR A 96 6.01 0.95 -5.17
CA THR A 96 7.47 1.08 -5.31
C THR A 96 7.86 2.44 -5.87
N ALA A 97 7.16 2.91 -6.90
CA ALA A 97 7.41 4.20 -7.51
C ALA A 97 7.13 5.36 -6.53
N LEU A 98 6.00 5.31 -5.81
CA LEU A 98 5.63 6.31 -4.80
C LEU A 98 6.68 6.37 -3.68
N PHE A 99 7.10 5.23 -3.15
CA PHE A 99 8.11 5.18 -2.08
C PHE A 99 9.47 5.63 -2.59
N THR A 100 9.84 5.27 -3.82
CA THR A 100 11.10 5.75 -4.44
C THR A 100 11.15 7.28 -4.48
N GLU A 101 10.08 7.93 -4.95
CA GLU A 101 10.02 9.40 -4.99
C GLU A 101 9.94 10.01 -3.58
N ALA A 102 9.18 9.40 -2.66
CA ALA A 102 9.11 9.83 -1.26
C ALA A 102 10.47 9.76 -0.55
N LYS A 103 11.24 8.70 -0.78
CA LYS A 103 12.59 8.53 -0.21
C LYS A 103 13.57 9.59 -0.67
N LYS A 104 13.50 10.07 -1.92
CA LYS A 104 14.30 11.20 -2.42
C LYS A 104 14.06 12.48 -1.60
N LEU A 105 12.89 12.62 -1.00
CA LEU A 105 12.50 13.74 -0.14
C LEU A 105 12.73 13.47 1.35
N GLY A 106 13.33 12.33 1.72
CA GLY A 106 13.58 11.94 3.11
C GLY A 106 12.31 11.60 3.88
N ILE A 107 11.26 11.12 3.21
CA ILE A 107 9.98 10.75 3.81
C ILE A 107 10.06 9.30 4.28
N HIS A 108 9.53 9.03 5.49
CA HIS A 108 9.38 7.69 6.04
C HIS A 108 8.21 6.98 5.36
N CYS A 109 8.45 5.79 4.80
CA CYS A 109 7.50 4.99 4.04
C CYS A 109 7.10 3.73 4.79
N THR A 110 5.79 3.53 5.00
CA THR A 110 5.22 2.35 5.63
C THR A 110 4.32 1.61 4.65
N LEU A 111 4.54 0.31 4.52
CA LEU A 111 3.68 -0.59 3.77
C LEU A 111 2.79 -1.37 4.75
N ASP A 112 1.46 -1.25 4.59
CA ASP A 112 0.47 -2.08 5.28
C ASP A 112 -0.09 -3.10 4.29
N THR A 113 0.07 -4.39 4.59
CA THR A 113 -0.27 -5.47 3.68
C THR A 113 -0.56 -6.78 4.41
N CYS A 114 -1.47 -7.57 3.88
CA CYS A 114 -1.64 -8.97 4.29
C CYS A 114 -0.82 -9.95 3.43
N ALA A 115 0.07 -9.44 2.58
CA ALA A 115 0.95 -10.19 1.68
C ALA A 115 0.22 -11.16 0.72
N LEU A 116 -1.08 -10.97 0.48
CA LEU A 116 -1.89 -11.84 -0.38
C LEU A 116 -1.27 -12.15 -1.75
N PRO A 117 -0.66 -11.18 -2.50
CA PRO A 117 -0.05 -11.44 -3.80
C PRO A 117 1.33 -12.08 -3.73
N PHE A 118 1.93 -12.18 -2.54
CA PHE A 118 3.30 -12.69 -2.39
C PHE A 118 3.46 -14.07 -3.03
N ARG A 119 4.56 -14.25 -3.75
CA ARG A 119 4.93 -15.52 -4.38
C ARG A 119 6.43 -15.72 -4.25
N ASN A 120 6.83 -16.89 -3.75
CA ASN A 120 8.24 -17.28 -3.71
C ASN A 120 8.70 -17.73 -5.12
N LYS A 121 8.73 -16.77 -6.07
CA LYS A 121 9.20 -16.96 -7.42
C LYS A 121 10.21 -15.88 -7.77
N PRO A 122 11.31 -16.22 -8.48
CA PRO A 122 12.39 -15.27 -8.76
C PRO A 122 11.92 -13.97 -9.40
N GLU A 123 11.00 -14.05 -10.35
CA GLU A 123 10.46 -12.88 -11.05
C GLU A 123 9.66 -11.93 -10.13
N TYR A 124 8.94 -12.48 -9.13
CA TYR A 124 8.24 -11.68 -8.14
C TYR A 124 9.19 -11.09 -7.09
N LEU A 125 10.15 -11.90 -6.62
CA LEU A 125 11.10 -11.47 -5.62
C LEU A 125 11.94 -10.26 -6.07
N VAL A 126 12.33 -10.21 -7.35
CA VAL A 126 13.06 -9.05 -7.91
C VAL A 126 12.26 -7.75 -7.77
N VAL A 127 10.94 -7.78 -7.96
CA VAL A 127 10.08 -6.59 -7.81
C VAL A 127 9.84 -6.28 -6.33
N PHE A 128 9.64 -7.33 -5.54
CA PHE A 128 9.40 -7.19 -4.10
C PHE A 128 10.63 -6.65 -3.35
N ASP A 129 11.84 -7.12 -3.71
CA ASP A 129 13.09 -6.62 -3.13
C ASP A 129 13.27 -5.13 -3.39
N LYS A 130 12.96 -4.66 -4.61
CA LYS A 130 12.98 -3.21 -4.93
C LYS A 130 12.01 -2.40 -4.05
N LEU A 131 10.83 -2.94 -3.76
CA LEU A 131 9.90 -2.29 -2.83
C LEU A 131 10.49 -2.23 -1.42
N LEU A 132 11.09 -3.33 -0.95
CA LEU A 132 11.69 -3.37 0.39
C LEU A 132 12.84 -2.38 0.56
N GLU A 133 13.66 -2.15 -0.48
CA GLU A 133 14.77 -1.17 -0.45
C GLU A 133 14.29 0.26 -0.16
N VAL A 134 13.04 0.58 -0.50
CA VAL A 134 12.45 1.92 -0.31
C VAL A 134 11.38 1.97 0.79
N THR A 135 11.22 0.87 1.53
CA THR A 135 10.25 0.73 2.63
C THR A 135 10.97 0.78 3.98
N ASP A 136 10.55 1.67 4.88
CA ASP A 136 11.13 1.76 6.23
C ASP A 136 10.44 0.85 7.25
N LEU A 137 9.15 0.56 7.04
CA LEU A 137 8.36 -0.27 7.94
C LEU A 137 7.32 -1.08 7.16
N VAL A 138 7.20 -2.36 7.50
CA VAL A 138 6.10 -3.20 7.02
C VAL A 138 5.18 -3.51 8.20
N LEU A 139 3.90 -3.19 8.07
CA LEU A 139 2.82 -3.66 8.92
C LEU A 139 2.24 -4.89 8.24
N LEU A 140 2.66 -6.07 8.70
CA LEU A 140 2.19 -7.34 8.14
C LEU A 140 0.97 -7.83 8.92
N ASP A 141 -0.18 -7.80 8.24
CA ASP A 141 -1.44 -8.26 8.81
C ASP A 141 -1.64 -9.77 8.57
N ILE A 142 -1.22 -10.57 9.51
CA ILE A 142 -1.44 -12.03 9.50
C ILE A 142 -2.88 -12.29 9.95
N LYS A 143 -3.76 -12.58 8.99
CA LYS A 143 -5.20 -12.74 9.26
C LYS A 143 -5.51 -13.95 10.13
N GLU A 144 -4.89 -15.09 9.88
CA GLU A 144 -5.01 -16.34 10.63
C GLU A 144 -3.92 -17.32 10.17
N ILE A 145 -3.33 -18.06 11.11
CA ILE A 145 -2.28 -19.05 10.83
C ILE A 145 -2.83 -20.46 10.57
N ASN A 146 -4.03 -20.76 11.06
CA ASN A 146 -4.69 -22.03 10.78
C ASN A 146 -5.43 -21.96 9.44
N GLU A 147 -5.08 -22.82 8.50
CA GLU A 147 -5.61 -22.84 7.13
C GLU A 147 -7.15 -22.84 7.08
N LYS A 148 -7.80 -23.73 7.82
CA LYS A 148 -9.26 -23.85 7.80
C LYS A 148 -9.94 -22.59 8.37
N GLN A 149 -9.39 -22.04 9.44
CA GLN A 149 -9.89 -20.81 10.04
C GLN A 149 -9.62 -19.61 9.11
N HIS A 150 -8.46 -19.58 8.46
CA HIS A 150 -8.14 -18.53 7.48
C HIS A 150 -9.18 -18.49 6.35
N ILE A 151 -9.52 -19.64 5.77
CA ILE A 151 -10.55 -19.73 4.71
C ILE A 151 -11.89 -19.19 5.21
N ILE A 152 -12.29 -19.55 6.43
CA ILE A 152 -13.56 -19.10 7.02
C ILE A 152 -13.55 -17.59 7.24
N MET A 153 -12.46 -17.04 7.79
CA MET A 153 -12.37 -15.63 8.18
C MET A 153 -12.18 -14.69 7.00
N THR A 154 -11.42 -15.12 5.98
CA THR A 154 -11.05 -14.28 4.84
C THR A 154 -11.84 -14.59 3.58
N LEU A 155 -12.58 -15.69 3.57
CA LEU A 155 -13.27 -16.25 2.39
C LEU A 155 -12.33 -16.38 1.19
N SER A 156 -11.07 -16.68 1.45
CA SER A 156 -10.01 -16.81 0.44
C SER A 156 -9.29 -18.14 0.59
N LEU A 157 -9.03 -18.79 -0.54
CA LEU A 157 -8.23 -20.02 -0.63
C LEU A 157 -6.71 -19.74 -0.66
N ILE A 158 -6.30 -18.47 -0.58
CA ILE A 158 -4.90 -18.09 -0.71
C ILE A 158 -4.25 -18.21 0.66
N HIS A 159 -3.30 -19.15 0.76
CA HIS A 159 -2.44 -19.32 1.92
C HIS A 159 -1.20 -18.44 1.79
N ILE A 160 -0.81 -17.88 2.91
CA ILE A 160 0.51 -17.25 3.04
C ILE A 160 1.55 -18.32 3.29
#